data_ee2ad65831c51e5bf08a31fe830d187d
#
_entry.id   ee2ad65831c51e5bf08a31fe830d187d
#
_cell.length_a   1.000
_cell.length_b   1.000
_cell.length_c   1.000
_cell.angle_alpha   90.00
_cell.angle_beta   90.00
_cell.angle_gamma   90.00
#
_symmetry.space_group_name_H-M   'P 1'
#
loop_
_entity.id
_entity.type
_entity.pdbx_description
1 polymer ?
#
loop_
_entity_poly.entity_id
_entity_poly.type
_entity_poly.pdbx_seq_one_letter_code
_entity_poly.pdbx_strand_id
1 'polypeptide(L)'
;MLKSKCEKVVISSEHLSSRIQDLSEIKRIRKILYLLGFKKIKIIVYIREQTSDMISSFSTTLKSGAIGNIQANSKKYFKGYHKLLLLKWQQIFGKENLIVRLFDKSEFYQGDLLKDFVHSIGLKWDNEFVIPPKQNESLDLIGVEILRRVNNLLPLFVNEDRNYLRGDLNYFIQKYFSSKDLFLKFQPPKEIIQSYIDSFEESNEWVRKEFFPYKERLFPKQDLANYKENYELKEMKPEYWNKISEF
;
A
#
# COMPACT_ATOMS: atom_id res chain seq x y z
N MET A 1 17.46 16.91 26.80
CA MET A 1 17.24 15.48 26.50
C MET A 1 16.23 14.94 27.47
N LEU A 2 15.05 14.56 27.03
CA LEU A 2 14.08 13.84 27.85
C LEU A 2 14.71 12.53 28.29
N LYS A 3 14.93 12.36 29.57
CA LYS A 3 15.34 11.08 30.17
C LYS A 3 14.14 10.11 30.12
N SER A 4 13.74 9.69 28.92
CA SER A 4 12.75 8.63 28.81
C SER A 4 13.45 7.32 29.18
N LYS A 5 12.82 6.51 30.01
CA LYS A 5 13.24 5.14 30.35
C LYS A 5 13.01 4.16 29.18
N CYS A 6 12.65 4.66 27.99
CA CYS A 6 12.37 3.84 26.82
C CYS A 6 13.66 3.31 26.21
N GLU A 7 13.77 2.00 26.11
CA GLU A 7 14.89 1.31 25.47
C GLU A 7 14.82 1.32 23.94
N LYS A 8 13.63 1.45 23.40
CA LYS A 8 13.35 1.43 21.95
C LYS A 8 12.47 2.60 21.56
N VAL A 9 12.74 3.17 20.39
CA VAL A 9 11.93 4.18 19.74
C VAL A 9 11.55 3.68 18.35
N VAL A 10 10.27 3.76 18.01
CA VAL A 10 9.75 3.43 16.68
C VAL A 10 9.37 4.72 15.97
N ILE A 11 9.88 4.91 14.77
CA ILE A 11 9.53 6.01 13.88
C ILE A 11 8.87 5.37 12.65
N SER A 12 7.56 5.56 12.50
CA SER A 12 6.79 4.99 11.38
C SER A 12 6.22 6.12 10.52
N SER A 13 6.46 6.04 9.21
CA SER A 13 5.86 6.94 8.24
C SER A 13 5.92 6.34 6.84
N GLU A 14 4.82 6.41 6.09
CA GLU A 14 4.76 6.06 4.67
C GLU A 14 5.68 6.95 3.81
N HIS A 15 5.95 8.16 4.27
CA HIS A 15 6.80 9.12 3.56
C HIS A 15 8.27 8.71 3.52
N LEU A 16 8.72 7.84 4.40
CA LEU A 16 10.08 7.30 4.35
C LEU A 16 10.35 6.48 3.07
N SER A 17 9.33 5.82 2.53
CA SER A 17 9.43 5.07 1.28
C SER A 17 8.97 5.86 0.06
N SER A 18 7.97 6.74 0.21
CA SER A 18 7.34 7.44 -0.92
C SER A 18 7.97 8.79 -1.28
N ARG A 19 8.56 9.50 -0.31
CA ARG A 19 9.11 10.84 -0.50
C ARG A 19 10.63 10.91 -0.36
N ILE A 20 11.25 10.04 0.45
CA ILE A 20 12.69 9.98 0.62
C ILE A 20 13.27 9.15 -0.52
N GLN A 21 13.62 9.82 -1.62
CA GLN A 21 14.05 9.16 -2.85
C GLN A 21 15.57 9.19 -3.07
N ASP A 22 16.27 10.16 -2.50
CA ASP A 22 17.69 10.35 -2.72
C ASP A 22 18.57 9.78 -1.60
N LEU A 23 19.74 9.27 -1.98
CA LEU A 23 20.73 8.76 -1.03
C LEU A 23 21.19 9.84 -0.03
N SER A 24 21.23 11.10 -0.46
CA SER A 24 21.58 12.24 0.40
C SER A 24 20.59 12.44 1.53
N GLU A 25 19.29 12.28 1.24
CA GLU A 25 18.22 12.37 2.24
C GLU A 25 18.31 11.23 3.25
N ILE A 26 18.52 9.99 2.76
CA ILE A 26 18.69 8.82 3.63
C ILE A 26 19.93 8.97 4.52
N LYS A 27 21.05 9.49 3.96
CA LYS A 27 22.26 9.82 4.73
C LYS A 27 21.97 10.87 5.80
N ARG A 28 21.16 11.89 5.47
CA ARG A 28 20.76 12.93 6.41
C ARG A 28 19.93 12.35 7.57
N ILE A 29 18.97 11.46 7.28
CA ILE A 29 18.21 10.75 8.30
C ILE A 29 19.15 9.99 9.24
N ARG A 30 20.06 9.19 8.71
CA ARG A 30 21.05 8.45 9.51
C ARG A 30 21.85 9.39 10.41
N LYS A 31 22.36 10.50 9.86
CA LYS A 31 23.12 11.50 10.61
C LYS A 31 22.30 12.09 11.77
N ILE A 32 21.05 12.47 11.52
CA ILE A 32 20.14 13.01 12.54
C ILE A 32 19.93 12.00 13.66
N LEU A 33 19.64 10.73 13.31
CA LEU A 33 19.43 9.68 14.30
C LEU A 33 20.67 9.45 15.18
N TYR A 34 21.88 9.46 14.60
CA TYR A 34 23.10 9.36 15.38
C TYR A 34 23.34 10.58 16.30
N LEU A 35 23.05 11.80 15.82
CA LEU A 35 23.14 13.01 16.64
C LEU A 35 22.15 13.00 17.81
N LEU A 36 20.99 12.36 17.63
CA LEU A 36 20.00 12.14 18.70
C LEU A 36 20.42 11.03 19.68
N GLY A 37 21.54 10.33 19.41
CA GLY A 37 22.10 9.33 20.32
C GLY A 37 21.70 7.88 20.01
N PHE A 38 20.99 7.62 18.91
CA PHE A 38 20.65 6.25 18.50
C PHE A 38 21.85 5.54 17.94
N LYS A 39 22.32 4.50 18.62
CA LYS A 39 23.52 3.70 18.21
C LYS A 39 23.16 2.48 17.35
N LYS A 40 21.99 1.89 17.62
CA LYS A 40 21.48 0.72 16.88
C LYS A 40 20.20 1.13 16.15
N ILE A 41 20.24 1.14 14.84
CA ILE A 41 19.11 1.54 14.00
C ILE A 41 18.74 0.35 13.11
N LYS A 42 17.49 -0.09 13.16
CA LYS A 42 16.93 -1.11 12.28
C LYS A 42 15.91 -0.46 11.36
N ILE A 43 15.93 -0.85 10.11
CA ILE A 43 14.98 -0.40 9.09
C ILE A 43 14.03 -1.55 8.81
N ILE A 44 12.75 -1.36 9.07
CA ILE A 44 11.70 -2.35 8.78
C ILE A 44 10.96 -1.89 7.55
N VAL A 45 10.86 -2.76 6.56
CA VAL A 45 10.19 -2.49 5.29
C VAL A 45 9.20 -3.61 5.01
N TYR A 46 7.93 -3.25 4.87
CA TYR A 46 6.91 -4.14 4.33
C TYR A 46 6.78 -3.88 2.84
N ILE A 47 6.99 -4.90 2.03
CA ILE A 47 6.83 -4.85 0.58
C ILE A 47 5.58 -5.64 0.18
N ARG A 48 4.81 -5.06 -0.74
CA ARG A 48 3.56 -5.62 -1.23
C ARG A 48 3.69 -6.04 -2.68
N GLU A 49 2.94 -7.06 -3.07
CA GLU A 49 2.82 -7.45 -4.46
C GLU A 49 2.27 -6.28 -5.30
N GLN A 50 2.89 -6.00 -6.44
CA GLN A 50 2.73 -4.73 -7.15
C GLN A 50 1.37 -4.54 -7.79
N THR A 51 0.70 -5.60 -8.23
CA THR A 51 -0.66 -5.46 -8.79
C THR A 51 -1.66 -5.14 -7.70
N SER A 52 -1.51 -5.74 -6.52
CA SER A 52 -2.31 -5.44 -5.33
C SER A 52 -2.06 -4.02 -4.82
N ASP A 53 -0.80 -3.56 -4.86
CA ASP A 53 -0.44 -2.19 -4.48
C ASP A 53 -1.01 -1.18 -5.48
N MET A 54 -0.93 -1.47 -6.77
CA MET A 54 -1.49 -0.65 -7.85
C MET A 54 -3.00 -0.44 -7.68
N ILE A 55 -3.76 -1.50 -7.42
CA ILE A 55 -5.22 -1.42 -7.20
C ILE A 55 -5.53 -0.57 -5.96
N SER A 56 -4.80 -0.79 -4.87
CA SER A 56 -4.95 0.00 -3.64
C SER A 56 -4.59 1.47 -3.84
N SER A 57 -3.49 1.72 -4.55
CA SER A 57 -3.04 3.08 -4.88
C SER A 57 -4.03 3.80 -5.80
N PHE A 58 -4.61 3.10 -6.77
CA PHE A 58 -5.65 3.65 -7.63
C PHE A 58 -6.88 4.08 -6.82
N SER A 59 -7.36 3.22 -5.91
CA SER A 59 -8.43 3.59 -4.98
C SER A 59 -8.08 4.84 -4.16
N THR A 60 -6.84 4.95 -3.68
CA THR A 60 -6.38 6.12 -2.92
C THR A 60 -6.32 7.38 -3.79
N THR A 61 -5.87 7.29 -5.04
CA THR A 61 -5.84 8.45 -5.95
C THR A 61 -7.24 8.96 -6.27
N LEU A 62 -8.23 8.08 -6.44
CA LEU A 62 -9.62 8.49 -6.59
C LEU A 62 -10.16 9.21 -5.35
N LYS A 63 -9.87 8.69 -4.15
CA LYS A 63 -10.21 9.38 -2.88
C LYS A 63 -9.54 10.76 -2.76
N SER A 64 -8.40 10.94 -3.41
CA SER A 64 -7.68 12.22 -3.47
C SER A 64 -8.14 13.14 -4.62
N GLY A 65 -9.24 12.81 -5.30
CA GLY A 65 -9.85 13.67 -6.31
C GLY A 65 -9.48 13.36 -7.76
N ALA A 66 -8.72 12.30 -8.04
CA ALA A 66 -8.38 11.92 -9.41
C ALA A 66 -9.63 11.47 -10.19
N ILE A 67 -9.61 11.72 -11.51
CA ILE A 67 -10.70 11.39 -12.45
C ILE A 67 -10.33 10.34 -13.49
N GLY A 68 -9.04 9.94 -13.54
CA GLY A 68 -8.51 9.02 -14.53
C GLY A 68 -8.92 7.57 -14.31
N ASN A 69 -8.67 6.76 -15.33
CA ASN A 69 -8.76 5.30 -15.25
C ASN A 69 -7.43 4.72 -14.79
N ILE A 70 -7.48 3.47 -14.32
CA ILE A 70 -6.27 2.70 -14.05
C ILE A 70 -5.49 2.50 -15.37
N GLN A 71 -4.18 2.63 -15.29
CA GLN A 71 -3.32 2.58 -16.48
C GLN A 71 -2.27 1.48 -16.35
N ALA A 72 -1.83 0.97 -17.49
CA ALA A 72 -0.69 0.08 -17.56
C ALA A 72 0.56 0.76 -16.97
N ASN A 73 1.46 -0.05 -16.41
CA ASN A 73 2.71 0.48 -15.87
C ASN A 73 3.54 1.09 -17.00
N SER A 74 3.75 2.40 -16.93
CA SER A 74 4.73 3.05 -17.81
C SER A 74 6.08 3.01 -17.11
N LYS A 75 7.16 2.70 -17.85
CA LYS A 75 8.55 2.67 -17.35
C LYS A 75 8.98 3.96 -16.62
N LYS A 76 8.16 5.01 -16.66
CA LYS A 76 8.37 6.29 -16.02
C LYS A 76 8.01 6.31 -14.52
N TYR A 77 7.21 5.35 -14.05
CA TYR A 77 6.80 5.29 -12.65
C TYR A 77 7.60 4.21 -11.91
N PHE A 78 8.64 4.65 -11.21
CA PHE A 78 9.49 3.79 -10.37
C PHE A 78 8.83 3.30 -9.06
N LYS A 79 7.55 3.61 -8.82
CA LYS A 79 6.83 3.05 -7.69
C LYS A 79 6.69 1.54 -7.85
N GLY A 80 7.07 0.79 -6.80
CA GLY A 80 7.02 -0.67 -6.79
C GLY A 80 8.33 -1.38 -7.14
N TYR A 81 9.38 -0.67 -7.57
CA TYR A 81 10.71 -1.27 -7.70
C TYR A 81 11.35 -1.48 -6.33
N HIS A 82 10.94 -2.56 -5.66
CA HIS A 82 11.44 -2.91 -4.32
C HIS A 82 12.96 -3.01 -4.27
N LYS A 83 13.59 -3.54 -5.33
CA LYS A 83 15.05 -3.59 -5.49
C LYS A 83 15.68 -2.21 -5.28
N LEU A 84 15.18 -1.18 -5.97
CA LEU A 84 15.76 0.17 -5.90
C LEU A 84 15.59 0.79 -4.51
N LEU A 85 14.43 0.60 -3.90
CA LEU A 85 14.18 1.04 -2.53
C LEU A 85 15.17 0.38 -1.56
N LEU A 86 15.22 -0.94 -1.55
CA LEU A 86 16.04 -1.70 -0.62
C LEU A 86 17.53 -1.45 -0.81
N LEU A 87 18.02 -1.34 -2.06
CA LEU A 87 19.42 -1.00 -2.33
C LEU A 87 19.83 0.34 -1.72
N LYS A 88 19.00 1.39 -1.83
CA LYS A 88 19.30 2.71 -1.27
C LYS A 88 19.43 2.67 0.25
N TRP A 89 18.48 2.01 0.92
CA TRP A 89 18.48 1.89 2.37
C TRP A 89 19.61 0.96 2.85
N GLN A 90 19.86 -0.16 2.14
CA GLN A 90 20.95 -1.08 2.41
C GLN A 90 22.32 -0.40 2.31
N GLN A 91 22.52 0.44 1.31
CA GLN A 91 23.78 1.16 1.11
C GLN A 91 24.11 2.09 2.29
N ILE A 92 23.10 2.66 2.94
CA ILE A 92 23.30 3.61 4.03
C ILE A 92 23.31 2.95 5.41
N PHE A 93 22.45 1.96 5.63
CA PHE A 93 22.29 1.37 6.95
C PHE A 93 22.94 -0.02 7.10
N GLY A 94 23.33 -0.66 5.99
CA GLY A 94 23.81 -2.05 5.95
C GLY A 94 22.67 -3.04 5.83
N LYS A 95 22.92 -4.15 5.10
CA LYS A 95 21.92 -5.22 4.89
C LYS A 95 21.46 -5.85 6.20
N GLU A 96 22.36 -6.05 7.12
CA GLU A 96 22.14 -6.65 8.45
C GLU A 96 21.19 -5.83 9.32
N ASN A 97 20.95 -4.58 8.94
CA ASN A 97 20.04 -3.66 9.62
C ASN A 97 18.69 -3.52 8.93
N LEU A 98 18.49 -4.17 7.78
CA LEU A 98 17.22 -4.21 7.08
C LEU A 98 16.44 -5.46 7.48
N ILE A 99 15.20 -5.25 7.92
CA ILE A 99 14.20 -6.29 8.19
C ILE A 99 13.14 -6.15 7.12
N VAL A 100 13.23 -6.98 6.08
CA VAL A 100 12.28 -6.95 4.96
C VAL A 100 11.18 -7.98 5.22
N ARG A 101 9.93 -7.53 5.13
CA ARG A 101 8.74 -8.35 5.35
C ARG A 101 7.83 -8.30 4.14
N LEU A 102 7.16 -9.41 3.81
CA LEU A 102 6.12 -9.42 2.79
C LEU A 102 4.79 -8.96 3.40
N PHE A 103 4.10 -8.05 2.73
CA PHE A 103 2.76 -7.63 3.13
C PHE A 103 1.72 -8.62 2.59
N ASP A 104 1.74 -9.81 3.18
CA ASP A 104 0.83 -10.91 2.87
C ASP A 104 0.40 -11.59 4.17
N LYS A 105 -0.90 -11.87 4.31
CA LYS A 105 -1.46 -12.47 5.52
C LYS A 105 -0.84 -13.84 5.84
N SER A 106 -0.47 -14.61 4.82
CA SER A 106 0.18 -15.91 4.98
C SER A 106 1.60 -15.82 5.52
N GLU A 107 2.25 -14.66 5.38
CA GLU A 107 3.62 -14.40 5.80
C GLU A 107 3.69 -13.70 7.18
N PHE A 108 2.57 -13.21 7.68
CA PHE A 108 2.54 -12.51 8.97
C PHE A 108 2.67 -13.47 10.15
N TYR A 109 3.44 -13.04 11.14
CA TYR A 109 3.52 -13.75 12.41
C TYR A 109 2.13 -13.91 13.01
N GLN A 110 1.71 -15.14 13.25
CA GLN A 110 0.35 -15.52 13.71
C GLN A 110 -0.77 -15.00 12.77
N GLY A 111 -0.50 -14.77 11.48
CA GLY A 111 -1.49 -14.32 10.50
C GLY A 111 -2.02 -12.90 10.69
N ASP A 112 -1.36 -12.09 11.52
CA ASP A 112 -1.79 -10.74 11.87
C ASP A 112 -0.67 -9.72 11.67
N LEU A 113 -0.97 -8.62 10.94
CA LEU A 113 0.01 -7.57 10.62
C LEU A 113 0.58 -6.87 11.86
N LEU A 114 -0.27 -6.56 12.84
CA LEU A 114 0.18 -5.81 14.02
C LEU A 114 1.06 -6.69 14.90
N LYS A 115 0.69 -7.95 15.05
CA LYS A 115 1.52 -8.95 15.76
C LYS A 115 2.85 -9.17 15.05
N ASP A 116 2.84 -9.23 13.71
CA ASP A 116 4.05 -9.35 12.91
C ASP A 116 4.98 -8.16 13.09
N PHE A 117 4.42 -6.94 13.10
CA PHE A 117 5.19 -5.73 13.33
C PHE A 117 5.80 -5.71 14.74
N VAL A 118 5.00 -5.98 15.77
CA VAL A 118 5.46 -6.04 17.17
C VAL A 118 6.56 -7.10 17.35
N HIS A 119 6.39 -8.27 16.72
CA HIS A 119 7.41 -9.33 16.69
C HIS A 119 8.69 -8.85 15.99
N SER A 120 8.57 -8.16 14.84
CA SER A 120 9.69 -7.67 14.04
C SER A 120 10.55 -6.63 14.77
N ILE A 121 9.97 -5.86 15.69
CA ILE A 121 10.72 -4.94 16.58
C ILE A 121 11.24 -5.60 17.86
N GLY A 122 11.06 -6.91 17.98
CA GLY A 122 11.52 -7.70 19.14
C GLY A 122 10.75 -7.42 20.43
N LEU A 123 9.45 -7.14 20.31
CA LEU A 123 8.53 -7.05 21.43
C LEU A 123 7.59 -8.26 21.44
N LYS A 124 7.02 -8.55 22.60
CA LYS A 124 5.95 -9.54 22.73
C LYS A 124 4.61 -8.83 22.66
N TRP A 125 3.68 -9.45 21.95
CA TRP A 125 2.28 -9.01 21.94
C TRP A 125 1.61 -9.36 23.28
N ASP A 126 0.92 -8.40 23.89
CA ASP A 126 0.16 -8.60 25.13
C ASP A 126 -1.17 -7.82 25.09
N ASN A 127 -1.86 -7.79 26.19
CA ASN A 127 -3.18 -7.16 26.33
C ASN A 127 -3.13 -5.63 26.47
N GLU A 128 -1.95 -5.03 26.56
CA GLU A 128 -1.78 -3.56 26.61
C GLU A 128 -1.86 -2.93 25.21
N PHE A 129 -1.72 -3.75 24.15
CA PHE A 129 -1.85 -3.27 22.78
C PHE A 129 -3.32 -3.02 22.41
N VAL A 130 -3.63 -1.77 22.10
CA VAL A 130 -4.95 -1.39 21.58
C VAL A 130 -4.98 -1.57 20.07
N ILE A 131 -5.90 -2.41 19.59
CA ILE A 131 -6.09 -2.65 18.16
C ILE A 131 -6.93 -1.52 17.56
N PRO A 132 -6.38 -0.69 16.65
CA PRO A 132 -7.17 0.34 16.00
C PRO A 132 -8.19 -0.27 15.04
N PRO A 133 -9.30 0.42 14.78
CA PRO A 133 -10.24 -0.02 13.75
C PRO A 133 -9.56 -0.04 12.37
N LYS A 134 -9.95 -0.97 11.53
CA LYS A 134 -9.46 -1.05 10.15
C LYS A 134 -9.85 0.24 9.40
N GLN A 135 -8.86 0.82 8.74
CA GLN A 135 -9.03 2.04 7.96
C GLN A 135 -8.48 1.84 6.55
N ASN A 136 -8.87 2.75 5.64
CA ASN A 136 -8.32 2.81 4.27
C ASN A 136 -8.55 1.55 3.42
N GLU A 137 -9.68 0.88 3.57
CA GLU A 137 -10.02 -0.21 2.66
C GLU A 137 -10.14 0.31 1.21
N SER A 138 -9.77 -0.55 0.25
CA SER A 138 -9.88 -0.22 -1.17
C SER A 138 -11.36 -0.20 -1.56
N LEU A 139 -11.71 0.70 -2.48
CA LEU A 139 -13.06 0.78 -3.02
C LEU A 139 -13.38 -0.47 -3.85
N ASP A 140 -14.64 -0.85 -3.82
CA ASP A 140 -15.20 -1.80 -4.77
C ASP A 140 -15.51 -1.12 -6.13
N LEU A 141 -16.01 -1.89 -7.09
CA LEU A 141 -16.33 -1.37 -8.44
C LEU A 141 -17.30 -0.18 -8.39
N ILE A 142 -18.33 -0.26 -7.56
CA ILE A 142 -19.33 0.80 -7.46
C ILE A 142 -18.69 2.07 -6.87
N GLY A 143 -17.92 1.93 -5.80
CA GLY A 143 -17.19 3.02 -5.18
C GLY A 143 -16.19 3.69 -6.12
N VAL A 144 -15.49 2.91 -6.93
CA VAL A 144 -14.58 3.41 -7.99
C VAL A 144 -15.36 4.25 -9.00
N GLU A 145 -16.47 3.73 -9.53
CA GLU A 145 -17.27 4.43 -10.54
C GLU A 145 -17.94 5.70 -10.00
N ILE A 146 -18.50 5.64 -8.79
CA ILE A 146 -19.09 6.82 -8.16
C ILE A 146 -18.04 7.91 -7.97
N LEU A 147 -16.90 7.59 -7.36
CA LEU A 147 -15.87 8.62 -7.12
C LEU A 147 -15.31 9.20 -8.41
N ARG A 148 -15.07 8.37 -9.42
CA ARG A 148 -14.56 8.84 -10.70
C ARG A 148 -15.51 9.86 -11.35
N ARG A 149 -16.81 9.60 -11.32
CA ARG A 149 -17.84 10.49 -11.85
C ARG A 149 -18.01 11.74 -10.99
N VAL A 150 -18.09 11.57 -9.70
CA VAL A 150 -18.26 12.67 -8.75
C VAL A 150 -17.04 13.60 -8.76
N ASN A 151 -15.83 13.07 -8.85
CA ASN A 151 -14.63 13.90 -8.92
C ASN A 151 -14.62 14.83 -10.13
N ASN A 152 -15.25 14.42 -11.24
CA ASN A 152 -15.42 15.25 -12.43
C ASN A 152 -16.48 16.36 -12.25
N LEU A 153 -17.57 16.06 -11.56
CA LEU A 153 -18.68 16.98 -11.36
C LEU A 153 -18.48 17.89 -10.14
N LEU A 154 -17.93 17.35 -9.07
CA LEU A 154 -17.66 18.01 -7.80
C LEU A 154 -16.19 17.76 -7.43
N PRO A 155 -15.23 18.50 -8.00
CA PRO A 155 -13.81 18.32 -7.70
C PRO A 155 -13.52 18.51 -6.21
N LEU A 156 -12.49 17.83 -5.71
CA LEU A 156 -12.13 17.88 -4.30
C LEU A 156 -11.68 19.26 -3.84
N PHE A 157 -11.06 20.01 -4.76
CA PHE A 157 -10.61 21.38 -4.55
C PHE A 157 -11.15 22.30 -5.63
N VAL A 158 -11.50 23.52 -5.25
CA VAL A 158 -11.89 24.63 -6.14
C VAL A 158 -11.10 25.84 -5.73
N ASN A 159 -10.32 26.43 -6.64
CA ASN A 159 -9.43 27.57 -6.37
C ASN A 159 -8.49 27.35 -5.16
N GLU A 160 -7.88 26.13 -5.07
CA GLU A 160 -6.99 25.70 -3.99
C GLU A 160 -7.69 25.39 -2.66
N ASP A 161 -8.94 25.79 -2.47
CA ASP A 161 -9.74 25.48 -1.30
C ASP A 161 -10.49 24.15 -1.43
N ARG A 162 -10.72 23.50 -0.30
CA ARG A 162 -11.53 22.28 -0.27
C ARG A 162 -12.99 22.62 -0.66
N ASN A 163 -13.53 21.88 -1.61
CA ASN A 163 -14.89 22.08 -2.06
C ASN A 163 -15.90 21.67 -0.97
N TYR A 164 -16.50 22.67 -0.34
CA TYR A 164 -17.46 22.46 0.76
C TYR A 164 -18.74 21.73 0.33
N LEU A 165 -19.14 21.87 -0.94
CA LEU A 165 -20.33 21.18 -1.49
C LEU A 165 -20.15 19.66 -1.50
N ARG A 166 -18.90 19.19 -1.40
CA ARG A 166 -18.58 17.77 -1.35
C ARG A 166 -18.86 17.15 0.02
N GLY A 167 -18.87 17.93 1.09
CA GLY A 167 -19.08 17.44 2.45
C GLY A 167 -18.22 16.21 2.77
N ASP A 168 -18.81 15.22 3.43
CA ASP A 168 -18.18 13.96 3.83
C ASP A 168 -18.36 12.81 2.82
N LEU A 169 -18.59 13.14 1.54
CA LEU A 169 -18.88 12.17 0.49
C LEU A 169 -17.81 11.08 0.39
N ASN A 170 -16.53 11.43 0.52
CA ASN A 170 -15.45 10.43 0.48
C ASN A 170 -15.56 9.42 1.63
N TYR A 171 -15.90 9.90 2.83
CA TYR A 171 -16.11 9.03 3.99
C TYR A 171 -17.31 8.11 3.76
N PHE A 172 -18.43 8.68 3.27
CA PHE A 172 -19.62 7.91 2.92
C PHE A 172 -19.31 6.81 1.92
N ILE A 173 -18.68 7.16 0.79
CA ILE A 173 -18.35 6.17 -0.25
C ILE A 173 -17.38 5.10 0.29
N GLN A 174 -16.38 5.48 1.06
CA GLN A 174 -15.47 4.51 1.66
C GLN A 174 -16.17 3.59 2.65
N LYS A 175 -17.11 4.09 3.42
CA LYS A 175 -17.86 3.30 4.41
C LYS A 175 -18.74 2.24 3.75
N TYR A 176 -19.41 2.61 2.67
CA TYR A 176 -20.45 1.78 2.07
C TYR A 176 -20.03 1.04 0.80
N PHE A 177 -19.02 1.52 0.08
CA PHE A 177 -18.56 0.97 -1.20
C PHE A 177 -17.10 0.49 -1.15
N SER A 178 -16.77 -0.24 -0.11
CA SER A 178 -15.51 -0.96 0.07
C SER A 178 -15.76 -2.46 0.31
N SER A 179 -16.72 -3.01 -0.38
CA SER A 179 -17.14 -4.41 -0.23
C SER A 179 -16.02 -5.36 -0.62
N LYS A 180 -15.96 -6.49 0.10
CA LYS A 180 -15.07 -7.61 -0.22
C LYS A 180 -15.74 -8.69 -1.06
N ASP A 181 -16.99 -8.49 -1.41
CA ASP A 181 -17.73 -9.40 -2.24
C ASP A 181 -17.08 -9.55 -3.61
N LEU A 182 -16.89 -10.78 -4.06
CA LEU A 182 -16.13 -11.07 -5.29
C LEU A 182 -16.75 -10.41 -6.53
N PHE A 183 -18.08 -10.33 -6.59
CA PHE A 183 -18.80 -9.71 -7.71
C PHE A 183 -18.69 -8.17 -7.74
N LEU A 184 -18.40 -7.54 -6.59
CA LEU A 184 -18.17 -6.10 -6.47
C LEU A 184 -16.68 -5.74 -6.50
N LYS A 185 -15.80 -6.71 -6.37
CA LYS A 185 -14.37 -6.45 -6.35
C LYS A 185 -13.92 -5.77 -7.64
N PHE A 186 -13.27 -4.61 -7.50
CA PHE A 186 -12.63 -3.96 -8.64
C PHE A 186 -11.47 -4.81 -9.14
N GLN A 187 -11.52 -5.18 -10.42
CA GLN A 187 -10.52 -6.01 -11.09
C GLN A 187 -10.14 -5.37 -12.43
N PRO A 188 -8.92 -4.78 -12.53
CA PRO A 188 -8.45 -4.10 -13.74
C PRO A 188 -8.43 -5.00 -14.98
N PRO A 189 -8.26 -4.42 -16.18
CA PRO A 189 -7.98 -5.21 -17.37
C PRO A 189 -6.78 -6.14 -17.21
N LYS A 190 -6.89 -7.36 -17.73
CA LYS A 190 -5.84 -8.39 -17.65
C LYS A 190 -4.50 -7.91 -18.20
N GLU A 191 -4.53 -7.14 -19.28
CA GLU A 191 -3.33 -6.57 -19.90
C GLU A 191 -2.61 -5.59 -18.96
N ILE A 192 -3.34 -4.83 -18.14
CA ILE A 192 -2.76 -3.96 -17.13
C ILE A 192 -2.07 -4.80 -16.05
N ILE A 193 -2.73 -5.83 -15.53
CA ILE A 193 -2.14 -6.76 -14.56
C ILE A 193 -0.86 -7.38 -15.12
N GLN A 194 -0.90 -7.90 -16.36
CA GLN A 194 0.27 -8.49 -17.02
C GLN A 194 1.41 -7.49 -17.15
N SER A 195 1.12 -6.23 -17.52
CA SER A 195 2.15 -5.20 -17.65
C SER A 195 2.89 -4.92 -16.33
N TYR A 196 2.20 -5.01 -15.20
CA TYR A 196 2.82 -4.89 -13.88
C TYR A 196 3.66 -6.12 -13.53
N ILE A 197 3.15 -7.32 -13.74
CA ILE A 197 3.90 -8.56 -13.52
C ILE A 197 5.22 -8.52 -14.28
N ASP A 198 5.17 -8.24 -15.59
CA ASP A 198 6.35 -8.24 -16.45
C ASP A 198 7.37 -7.15 -16.05
N SER A 199 6.87 -5.99 -15.66
CA SER A 199 7.73 -4.86 -15.29
C SER A 199 8.52 -5.09 -14.00
N PHE A 200 8.01 -5.89 -13.08
CA PHE A 200 8.61 -6.03 -11.76
C PHE A 200 9.27 -7.40 -11.51
N GLU A 201 9.20 -8.34 -12.46
CA GLU A 201 9.74 -9.70 -12.28
C GLU A 201 11.23 -9.68 -11.92
N GLU A 202 12.06 -8.91 -12.63
CA GLU A 202 13.51 -8.80 -12.32
C GLU A 202 13.75 -8.22 -10.92
N SER A 203 12.99 -7.18 -10.55
CA SER A 203 13.08 -6.55 -9.24
C SER A 203 12.69 -7.53 -8.13
N ASN A 204 11.61 -8.28 -8.34
CA ASN A 204 11.10 -9.26 -7.40
C ASN A 204 12.08 -10.44 -7.23
N GLU A 205 12.66 -10.92 -8.32
CA GLU A 205 13.64 -12.01 -8.27
C GLU A 205 14.92 -11.59 -7.53
N TRP A 206 15.39 -10.35 -7.72
CA TRP A 206 16.51 -9.83 -6.95
C TRP A 206 16.18 -9.80 -5.45
N VAL A 207 15.01 -9.27 -5.06
CA VAL A 207 14.58 -9.22 -3.66
C VAL A 207 14.45 -10.62 -3.07
N ARG A 208 13.89 -11.57 -3.84
CA ARG A 208 13.77 -12.96 -3.42
C ARG A 208 15.14 -13.54 -3.10
N LYS A 209 16.11 -13.44 -4.01
CA LYS A 209 17.47 -13.97 -3.82
C LYS A 209 18.15 -13.35 -2.61
N GLU A 210 17.98 -12.06 -2.43
CA GLU A 210 18.70 -11.29 -1.41
C GLU A 210 18.13 -11.46 0.00
N PHE A 211 16.80 -11.51 0.15
CA PHE A 211 16.13 -11.50 1.46
C PHE A 211 15.30 -12.75 1.76
N PHE A 212 14.90 -13.50 0.74
CA PHE A 212 14.03 -14.68 0.86
C PHE A 212 14.57 -15.88 0.04
N PRO A 213 15.84 -16.29 0.21
CA PRO A 213 16.46 -17.31 -0.65
C PRO A 213 15.80 -18.69 -0.52
N TYR A 214 15.02 -18.91 0.53
CA TYR A 214 14.26 -20.14 0.75
C TYR A 214 12.95 -20.23 -0.04
N LYS A 215 12.51 -19.13 -0.67
CA LYS A 215 11.28 -19.10 -1.47
C LYS A 215 11.60 -19.37 -2.94
N GLU A 216 10.73 -20.09 -3.63
CA GLU A 216 10.82 -20.26 -5.09
C GLU A 216 10.49 -18.96 -5.83
N ARG A 217 9.50 -18.23 -5.35
CA ARG A 217 9.07 -16.92 -5.87
C ARG A 217 8.84 -15.95 -4.72
N LEU A 218 9.08 -14.66 -4.97
CA LEU A 218 8.83 -13.63 -3.96
C LEU A 218 7.34 -13.53 -3.62
N PHE A 219 6.51 -13.45 -4.65
CA PHE A 219 5.05 -13.43 -4.55
C PHE A 219 4.46 -14.60 -5.32
N PRO A 220 3.30 -15.14 -4.92
CA PRO A 220 2.61 -16.20 -5.65
C PRO A 220 2.33 -15.80 -7.10
N LYS A 221 2.42 -16.77 -8.02
CA LYS A 221 2.04 -16.55 -9.42
C LYS A 221 0.54 -16.27 -9.49
N GLN A 222 0.17 -15.19 -10.18
CA GLN A 222 -1.23 -14.89 -10.42
C GLN A 222 -1.77 -15.78 -11.55
N ASP A 223 -2.93 -16.39 -11.32
CA ASP A 223 -3.64 -17.15 -12.34
C ASP A 223 -4.42 -16.19 -13.26
N LEU A 224 -3.77 -15.77 -14.33
CA LEU A 224 -4.41 -14.91 -15.33
C LEU A 224 -5.27 -15.71 -16.35
N ALA A 225 -5.23 -17.03 -16.35
CA ALA A 225 -6.10 -17.83 -17.21
C ALA A 225 -7.56 -17.73 -16.76
N ASN A 226 -7.78 -17.79 -15.43
CA ASN A 226 -9.10 -17.72 -14.82
C ASN A 226 -9.45 -16.31 -14.29
N TYR A 227 -8.60 -15.31 -14.58
CA TYR A 227 -8.83 -13.95 -14.13
C TYR A 227 -10.04 -13.32 -14.85
N LYS A 228 -10.97 -12.80 -14.06
CA LYS A 228 -12.17 -12.10 -14.55
C LYS A 228 -12.03 -10.61 -14.33
N GLU A 229 -12.03 -9.86 -15.42
CA GLU A 229 -12.02 -8.41 -15.38
C GLU A 229 -13.33 -7.87 -14.81
N ASN A 230 -13.26 -6.84 -13.98
CA ASN A 230 -14.42 -6.16 -13.40
C ASN A 230 -14.03 -4.71 -13.08
N TYR A 231 -13.88 -3.88 -14.11
CA TYR A 231 -13.33 -2.51 -13.99
C TYR A 231 -14.24 -1.43 -14.56
N GLU A 232 -15.32 -1.82 -15.28
CA GLU A 232 -16.31 -0.90 -15.82
C GLU A 232 -17.70 -1.33 -15.42
N LEU A 233 -18.51 -0.38 -15.00
CA LEU A 233 -19.92 -0.59 -14.75
C LEU A 233 -20.70 -0.43 -16.05
N LYS A 234 -20.71 -1.48 -16.90
CA LYS A 234 -21.38 -1.48 -18.20
C LYS A 234 -22.90 -1.55 -18.07
N GLU A 235 -23.39 -2.25 -17.06
CA GLU A 235 -24.80 -2.44 -16.74
C GLU A 235 -25.01 -2.53 -15.24
N MET A 236 -26.18 -2.14 -14.78
CA MET A 236 -26.58 -2.27 -13.37
C MET A 236 -27.21 -3.64 -13.14
N LYS A 237 -26.43 -4.57 -12.65
CA LYS A 237 -26.88 -5.91 -12.28
C LYS A 237 -27.76 -5.86 -11.02
N PRO A 238 -28.66 -6.84 -10.82
CA PRO A 238 -29.50 -6.91 -9.61
C PRO A 238 -28.68 -6.83 -8.32
N GLU A 239 -27.51 -7.45 -8.26
CA GLU A 239 -26.60 -7.43 -7.10
C GLU A 239 -26.12 -6.02 -6.76
N TYR A 240 -25.92 -5.17 -7.77
CA TYR A 240 -25.51 -3.77 -7.58
C TYR A 240 -26.66 -2.94 -7.01
N TRP A 241 -27.86 -3.14 -7.53
CA TRP A 241 -29.07 -2.48 -7.01
C TRP A 241 -29.35 -2.90 -5.58
N ASN A 242 -29.23 -4.20 -5.26
CA ASN A 242 -29.39 -4.70 -3.90
C ASN A 242 -28.41 -4.00 -2.95
N LYS A 243 -27.15 -3.87 -3.36
CA LYS A 243 -26.13 -3.17 -2.55
C LYS A 243 -26.46 -1.71 -2.32
N ILE A 244 -26.98 -1.02 -3.34
CA ILE A 244 -27.37 0.40 -3.23
C ILE A 244 -28.62 0.56 -2.36
N SER A 245 -29.54 -0.39 -2.42
CA SER A 245 -30.80 -0.33 -1.64
C SER A 245 -30.64 -0.64 -0.16
N GLU A 246 -29.46 -1.06 0.29
CA GLU A 246 -29.12 -1.20 1.72
C GLU A 246 -28.99 0.16 2.44
N PHE A 247 -29.07 1.27 1.71
CA PHE A 247 -28.98 2.67 2.21
C PHE A 247 -30.31 3.40 2.09
#